data_648e52c3356fb2e5cc2fb52771cd3fb9
#
_entry.id   648e52c3356fb2e5cc2fb52771cd3fb9
#
_cell.length_a   1.000
_cell.length_b   1.000
_cell.length_c   1.000
_cell.angle_alpha   90.00
_cell.angle_beta   90.00
_cell.angle_gamma   90.00
#
_symmetry.space_group_name_H-M   'P 1'
#
loop_
_entity.id
_entity.type
_entity.pdbx_description
1 polymer ?
#
loop_
_entity_poly.entity_id
_entity_poly.type
_entity_poly.pdbx_seq_one_letter_code
_entity_poly.pdbx_strand_id
1 'polypeptide(L)'
;MDTTPHGVHPQLETLPAWPAKTIAVLATIDPAPHAIPVSAPVRVGDRRILLSLKRGRGSLARLRERPQVALLVLAAGNLAFTAYGTARVVEEPMEGAPDYAAIQIDAEGIDDHRQGEFVVQSGVDREWTDGREQRALGARVEALRDLASRGSQTSWPSRPDKE
;
A
#
# COMPACT_ATOMS: atom_id res chain seq x y z
N MET A 1 -22.94 12.01 16.79
CA MET A 1 -23.36 12.30 15.40
C MET A 1 -22.69 11.29 14.52
N ASP A 2 -23.45 10.39 14.01
CA ASP A 2 -22.96 9.41 13.04
C ASP A 2 -22.78 10.14 11.70
N THR A 3 -21.55 10.54 11.40
CA THR A 3 -21.17 11.04 10.09
C THR A 3 -20.79 9.86 9.19
N THR A 4 -21.69 8.89 9.06
CA THR A 4 -21.50 7.83 8.09
C THR A 4 -21.65 8.45 6.70
N PRO A 5 -20.58 8.64 5.95
CA PRO A 5 -20.70 9.17 4.59
C PRO A 5 -21.40 8.14 3.72
N HIS A 6 -22.18 8.63 2.83
CA HIS A 6 -22.94 7.99 1.79
C HIS A 6 -22.54 6.54 1.43
N GLY A 7 -23.30 5.56 1.92
CA GLY A 7 -23.14 4.17 1.55
C GLY A 7 -21.90 3.53 2.18
N VAL A 8 -22.11 2.84 3.28
CA VAL A 8 -21.03 2.09 3.95
C VAL A 8 -20.73 0.85 3.10
N HIS A 9 -19.53 0.80 2.51
CA HIS A 9 -19.02 -0.46 1.98
C HIS A 9 -18.86 -1.47 3.12
N PRO A 10 -19.15 -2.76 2.88
CA PRO A 10 -18.77 -3.79 3.83
C PRO A 10 -17.28 -3.67 4.16
N GLN A 11 -16.95 -3.86 5.42
CA GLN A 11 -15.57 -3.77 5.91
C GLN A 11 -14.99 -5.16 6.12
N LEU A 12 -13.71 -5.29 5.77
CA LEU A 12 -12.89 -6.45 6.17
C LEU A 12 -12.12 -6.10 7.44
N GLU A 13 -12.00 -7.06 8.35
CA GLU A 13 -11.21 -6.88 9.58
C GLU A 13 -9.71 -6.94 9.31
N THR A 14 -9.33 -7.76 8.34
CA THR A 14 -7.93 -8.00 7.98
C THR A 14 -7.72 -7.87 6.48
N LEU A 15 -6.52 -7.46 6.10
CA LEU A 15 -6.10 -7.42 4.71
C LEU A 15 -6.09 -8.83 4.12
N PRO A 16 -6.73 -9.07 2.96
CA PRO A 16 -6.50 -10.31 2.22
C PRO A 16 -5.04 -10.43 1.77
N ALA A 17 -4.56 -11.63 1.55
CA ALA A 17 -3.30 -11.85 0.84
C ALA A 17 -3.53 -11.62 -0.67
N TRP A 18 -2.55 -11.04 -1.34
CA TRP A 18 -2.59 -10.81 -2.78
C TRP A 18 -1.34 -11.37 -3.48
N PRO A 19 -1.42 -11.63 -4.80
CA PRO A 19 -0.28 -12.15 -5.55
C PRO A 19 0.90 -11.17 -5.54
N ALA A 20 2.11 -11.71 -5.50
CA ALA A 20 3.34 -10.92 -5.42
C ALA A 20 3.55 -9.95 -6.59
N LYS A 21 2.97 -10.22 -7.76
CA LYS A 21 3.05 -9.37 -8.95
C LYS A 21 2.00 -8.26 -8.99
N THR A 22 1.19 -8.10 -7.97
CA THR A 22 0.07 -7.17 -7.98
C THR A 22 0.54 -5.74 -8.25
N ILE A 23 -0.15 -5.08 -9.17
CA ILE A 23 -0.08 -3.64 -9.36
C ILE A 23 -1.31 -3.06 -8.67
N ALA A 24 -1.09 -2.25 -7.64
CA ALA A 24 -2.15 -1.56 -6.94
C ALA A 24 -2.20 -0.09 -7.35
N VAL A 25 -3.27 0.59 -6.97
CA VAL A 25 -3.42 2.04 -7.19
C VAL A 25 -3.36 2.75 -5.85
N LEU A 26 -2.37 3.63 -5.70
CA LEU A 26 -2.22 4.49 -4.54
C LEU A 26 -2.85 5.85 -4.83
N ALA A 27 -3.82 6.23 -4.02
CA ALA A 27 -4.45 7.55 -4.08
C ALA A 27 -3.96 8.43 -2.93
N THR A 28 -3.61 9.66 -3.27
CA THR A 28 -3.22 10.73 -2.34
C THR A 28 -4.16 11.92 -2.52
N ILE A 29 -4.16 12.86 -1.59
CA ILE A 29 -5.18 13.92 -1.53
C ILE A 29 -4.62 15.35 -1.59
N ASP A 30 -3.32 15.54 -1.68
CA ASP A 30 -2.70 16.88 -1.68
C ASP A 30 -2.04 17.21 -3.03
N PRO A 31 -2.21 18.41 -3.59
CA PRO A 31 -3.20 19.45 -3.29
C PRO A 31 -4.62 19.08 -3.74
N ALA A 32 -4.74 18.03 -4.51
CA ALA A 32 -5.99 17.49 -5.06
C ALA A 32 -5.87 15.96 -5.13
N PRO A 33 -6.98 15.23 -5.33
CA PRO A 33 -6.92 13.79 -5.52
C PRO A 33 -5.96 13.40 -6.65
N HIS A 34 -5.07 12.47 -6.37
CA HIS A 34 -4.06 11.99 -7.31
C HIS A 34 -3.87 10.48 -7.14
N ALA A 35 -3.86 9.75 -8.22
CA ALA A 35 -3.74 8.29 -8.21
C ALA A 35 -2.58 7.84 -9.10
N ILE A 36 -1.79 6.91 -8.59
CA ILE A 36 -0.66 6.31 -9.31
C ILE A 36 -0.65 4.79 -9.19
N PRO A 37 -0.16 4.07 -10.18
CA PRO A 37 0.13 2.65 -10.02
C PRO A 37 1.33 2.44 -9.10
N VAL A 38 1.24 1.44 -8.25
CA VAL A 38 2.31 1.00 -7.36
C VAL A 38 2.57 -0.47 -7.58
N SER A 39 3.82 -0.82 -7.83
CA SER A 39 4.24 -2.18 -8.13
C SER A 39 4.53 -2.96 -6.86
N ALA A 40 3.95 -4.15 -6.77
CA ALA A 40 4.27 -5.15 -5.77
C ALA A 40 4.25 -4.64 -4.31
N PRO A 41 3.14 -4.06 -3.84
CA PRO A 41 3.01 -3.77 -2.43
C PRO A 41 3.08 -5.07 -1.61
N VAL A 42 3.65 -4.98 -0.41
CA VAL A 42 3.88 -6.13 0.48
C VAL A 42 2.93 -6.06 1.66
N ARG A 43 2.15 -7.11 1.85
CA ARG A 43 1.32 -7.28 3.05
C ARG A 43 2.21 -7.59 4.26
N VAL A 44 2.03 -6.84 5.34
CA VAL A 44 2.78 -7.01 6.57
C VAL A 44 1.80 -7.19 7.74
N GLY A 45 1.30 -8.38 7.91
CA GLY A 45 0.29 -8.63 8.94
C GLY A 45 -1.11 -8.18 8.52
N ASP A 46 -2.00 -8.04 9.50
CA ASP A 46 -3.43 -7.90 9.24
C ASP A 46 -3.84 -6.52 8.74
N ARG A 47 -3.09 -5.47 9.05
CA ARG A 47 -3.46 -4.09 8.76
C ARG A 47 -2.30 -3.21 8.30
N ARG A 48 -1.19 -3.79 7.89
CA ARG A 48 -0.01 -3.04 7.44
C ARG A 48 0.39 -3.44 6.04
N ILE A 49 0.80 -2.43 5.27
CA ILE A 49 1.30 -2.59 3.92
C ILE A 49 2.61 -1.82 3.81
N LEU A 50 3.63 -2.44 3.23
CA LEU A 50 4.85 -1.76 2.82
C LEU A 50 4.90 -1.64 1.31
N LEU A 51 5.35 -0.49 0.82
CA LEU A 51 5.59 -0.26 -0.59
C LEU A 51 6.77 0.69 -0.78
N SER A 52 7.31 0.72 -1.99
CA SER A 52 8.39 1.63 -2.35
C SER A 52 7.90 2.72 -3.29
N LEU A 53 8.32 3.97 -3.03
CA LEU A 53 8.07 5.11 -3.90
C LEU A 53 9.40 5.75 -4.33
N LYS A 54 9.45 6.17 -5.57
CA LYS A 54 10.63 6.86 -6.10
C LYS A 54 10.75 8.25 -5.48
N ARG A 55 11.92 8.57 -4.93
CA ARG A 55 12.15 9.78 -4.13
C ARG A 55 11.98 11.07 -4.92
N GLY A 56 12.34 11.09 -6.19
CA GLY A 56 12.24 12.26 -7.05
C GLY A 56 10.85 12.55 -7.62
N ARG A 57 9.85 11.72 -7.28
CA ARG A 57 8.49 11.89 -7.79
C ARG A 57 7.57 12.53 -6.77
N GLY A 58 6.54 13.25 -7.26
CA GLY A 58 5.66 14.06 -6.43
C GLY A 58 4.81 13.30 -5.40
N SER A 59 4.61 11.99 -5.58
CA SER A 59 3.80 11.18 -4.66
C SER A 59 4.36 11.15 -3.24
N LEU A 60 5.69 11.08 -3.09
CA LEU A 60 6.33 11.11 -1.78
C LEU A 60 6.12 12.46 -1.09
N ALA A 61 6.26 13.56 -1.81
CA ALA A 61 6.00 14.90 -1.27
C ALA A 61 4.54 15.06 -0.86
N ARG A 62 3.60 14.56 -1.66
CA ARG A 62 2.15 14.62 -1.36
C ARG A 62 1.79 13.91 -0.06
N LEU A 63 2.29 12.69 0.13
CA LEU A 63 1.96 11.94 1.35
C LEU A 63 2.63 12.52 2.60
N ARG A 64 3.73 13.25 2.47
CA ARG A 64 4.34 14.01 3.58
C ARG A 64 3.48 15.18 4.02
N GLU A 65 2.90 15.90 3.06
CA GLU A 65 1.98 17.02 3.35
C GLU A 65 0.67 16.51 3.93
N ARG A 66 0.10 15.45 3.33
CA ARG A 66 -1.12 14.81 3.79
C ARG A 66 -0.95 13.30 3.77
N PRO A 67 -0.77 12.68 4.94
CA PRO A 67 -0.44 11.26 5.03
C PRO A 67 -1.62 10.32 4.83
N GLN A 68 -2.85 10.83 4.69
CA GLN A 68 -4.02 10.02 4.39
C GLN A 68 -3.93 9.49 2.95
N VAL A 69 -4.05 8.20 2.82
CA VAL A 69 -3.96 7.50 1.54
C VAL A 69 -5.02 6.43 1.42
N ALA A 70 -5.27 6.00 0.18
CA ALA A 70 -6.05 4.82 -0.13
C ALA A 70 -5.27 3.94 -1.11
N LEU A 71 -5.27 2.64 -0.88
CA LEU A 71 -4.66 1.66 -1.77
C LEU A 71 -5.74 0.72 -2.28
N LEU A 72 -6.04 0.80 -3.59
CA LEU A 72 -6.97 -0.07 -4.27
C LEU A 72 -6.24 -1.29 -4.82
N VAL A 73 -6.73 -2.47 -4.48
CA VAL A 73 -6.22 -3.74 -4.97
C VAL A 73 -7.31 -4.48 -5.74
N LEU A 74 -7.01 -4.80 -6.99
CA LEU A 74 -7.83 -5.65 -7.86
C LEU A 74 -6.94 -6.79 -8.36
N ALA A 75 -7.26 -8.02 -7.98
CA ALA A 75 -6.40 -9.17 -8.29
C ALA A 75 -7.18 -10.47 -8.40
N ALA A 76 -6.52 -11.49 -8.91
CA ALA A 76 -7.04 -12.86 -8.99
C ALA A 76 -7.46 -13.37 -7.61
N GLY A 77 -8.43 -14.26 -7.59
CA GLY A 77 -9.02 -14.80 -6.36
C GLY A 77 -10.13 -13.91 -5.80
N ASN A 78 -10.77 -13.14 -6.68
CA ASN A 78 -11.84 -12.21 -6.33
C ASN A 78 -11.38 -11.19 -5.28
N LEU A 79 -10.20 -10.61 -5.48
CA LEU A 79 -9.69 -9.52 -4.65
C LEU A 79 -10.12 -8.18 -5.22
N ALA A 80 -10.93 -7.46 -4.46
CA ALA A 80 -11.42 -6.13 -4.79
C ALA A 80 -11.64 -5.38 -3.47
N PHE A 81 -10.62 -4.63 -3.02
CA PHE A 81 -10.72 -3.90 -1.77
C PHE A 81 -9.91 -2.60 -1.83
N THR A 82 -10.26 -1.66 -0.97
CA THR A 82 -9.48 -0.45 -0.70
C THR A 82 -9.05 -0.43 0.76
N ALA A 83 -7.76 -0.45 1.00
CA ALA A 83 -7.20 -0.14 2.31
C ALA A 83 -6.95 1.37 2.39
N TYR A 84 -7.50 2.02 3.39
CA TYR A 84 -7.27 3.45 3.61
C TYR A 84 -6.77 3.69 5.03
N GLY A 85 -5.94 4.68 5.17
CA GLY A 85 -5.34 5.01 6.44
C GLY A 85 -4.20 6.01 6.31
N THR A 86 -3.22 5.88 7.18
CA THR A 86 -2.10 6.80 7.29
C THR A 86 -0.83 6.17 6.74
N ALA A 87 -0.17 6.89 5.83
CA ALA A 87 1.14 6.53 5.30
C ALA A 87 2.25 7.26 6.02
N ARG A 88 3.39 6.60 6.17
CA ARG A 88 4.61 7.22 6.69
C ARG A 88 5.85 6.65 6.02
N VAL A 89 6.89 7.46 5.93
CA VAL A 89 8.21 7.02 5.46
C VAL A 89 8.90 6.27 6.60
N VAL A 90 9.28 5.02 6.36
CA VAL A 90 9.96 4.18 7.35
C VAL A 90 11.44 3.99 7.06
N GLU A 91 11.87 4.18 5.81
CA GLU A 91 13.27 4.17 5.43
C GLU A 91 13.48 5.05 4.19
N GLU A 92 14.42 5.98 4.25
CA GLU A 92 14.77 6.84 3.12
C GLU A 92 16.24 7.29 3.24
N PRO A 93 17.07 6.99 2.25
CA PRO A 93 16.82 6.10 1.12
C PRO A 93 16.73 4.63 1.55
N MET A 94 16.12 3.80 0.72
CA MET A 94 16.13 2.35 0.95
C MET A 94 17.53 1.80 0.79
N GLU A 95 17.91 0.85 1.65
CA GLU A 95 19.14 0.10 1.49
C GLU A 95 19.13 -0.68 0.17
N GLY A 96 20.19 -0.52 -0.63
CA GLY A 96 20.30 -1.16 -1.95
C GLY A 96 19.43 -0.54 -3.06
N ALA A 97 18.64 0.50 -2.75
CA ALA A 97 17.80 1.21 -3.71
C ALA A 97 17.74 2.71 -3.37
N PRO A 98 18.84 3.47 -3.60
CA PRO A 98 18.96 4.84 -3.10
C PRO A 98 17.98 5.83 -3.70
N ASP A 99 17.38 5.52 -4.85
CA ASP A 99 16.36 6.36 -5.49
C ASP A 99 14.95 6.15 -4.93
N TYR A 100 14.79 5.27 -3.94
CA TYR A 100 13.50 4.89 -3.40
C TYR A 100 13.42 5.13 -1.90
N ALA A 101 12.19 5.34 -1.43
CA ALA A 101 11.83 5.35 -0.01
C ALA A 101 10.84 4.21 0.26
N ALA A 102 10.96 3.61 1.43
CA ALA A 102 10.01 2.63 1.93
C ALA A 102 8.89 3.34 2.70
N ILE A 103 7.66 3.03 2.33
CA ILE A 103 6.45 3.61 2.89
C ILE A 103 5.66 2.52 3.60
N GLN A 104 5.19 2.82 4.80
CA GLN A 104 4.27 1.97 5.53
C GLN A 104 2.89 2.61 5.54
N ILE A 105 1.87 1.83 5.20
CA ILE A 105 0.47 2.21 5.37
C ILE A 105 -0.08 1.41 6.53
N ASP A 106 -0.60 2.12 7.53
CA ASP A 106 -1.40 1.53 8.61
C ASP A 106 -2.87 1.68 8.23
N ALA A 107 -3.53 0.58 7.88
CA ALA A 107 -4.92 0.59 7.46
C ALA A 107 -5.85 0.84 8.65
N GLU A 108 -6.63 1.89 8.57
CA GLU A 108 -7.69 2.23 9.51
C GLU A 108 -9.00 1.55 9.13
N GLY A 109 -9.23 1.36 7.84
CA GLY A 109 -10.35 0.65 7.30
C GLY A 109 -9.99 -0.10 6.03
N ILE A 110 -10.76 -1.14 5.72
CA ILE A 110 -10.57 -1.98 4.53
C ILE A 110 -11.95 -2.20 3.92
N ASP A 111 -12.26 -1.45 2.86
CA ASP A 111 -13.52 -1.56 2.16
C ASP A 111 -13.53 -2.80 1.27
N ASP A 112 -14.53 -3.63 1.41
CA ASP A 112 -14.75 -4.79 0.54
C ASP A 112 -15.63 -4.38 -0.65
N HIS A 113 -15.07 -4.41 -1.86
CA HIS A 113 -15.77 -4.03 -3.10
C HIS A 113 -16.32 -5.22 -3.87
N ARG A 114 -16.22 -6.43 -3.34
CA ARG A 114 -16.77 -7.62 -4.00
C ARG A 114 -18.29 -7.50 -4.12
N GLN A 115 -18.81 -7.97 -5.23
CA GLN A 115 -20.25 -8.00 -5.52
C GLN A 115 -20.67 -9.41 -5.92
N GLY A 116 -21.97 -9.72 -5.73
CA GLY A 116 -22.50 -11.04 -6.06
C GLY A 116 -22.65 -11.33 -7.54
N GLU A 117 -22.61 -10.28 -8.37
CA GLU A 117 -22.89 -10.35 -9.79
C GLU A 117 -21.66 -10.68 -10.64
N PHE A 118 -20.47 -10.57 -10.08
CA PHE A 118 -19.22 -10.88 -10.78
C PHE A 118 -18.12 -11.31 -9.82
N VAL A 119 -17.10 -11.92 -10.39
CA VAL A 119 -15.86 -12.30 -9.71
C VAL A 119 -14.68 -11.64 -10.42
N VAL A 120 -13.81 -10.98 -9.67
CA VAL A 120 -12.56 -10.46 -10.23
C VAL A 120 -11.61 -11.62 -10.51
N GLN A 121 -11.33 -11.88 -11.77
CA GLN A 121 -10.53 -13.03 -12.21
C GLN A 121 -9.04 -12.72 -12.31
N SER A 122 -8.68 -11.47 -12.58
CA SER A 122 -7.29 -11.04 -12.73
C SER A 122 -7.16 -9.55 -12.44
N GLY A 123 -5.96 -9.14 -12.06
CA GLY A 123 -5.58 -7.75 -12.03
C GLY A 123 -4.88 -7.33 -13.32
N VAL A 124 -4.16 -6.21 -13.25
CA VAL A 124 -3.35 -5.70 -14.37
C VAL A 124 -2.12 -6.59 -14.54
N ASP A 125 -1.89 -7.00 -15.78
CA ASP A 125 -0.67 -7.68 -16.20
C ASP A 125 0.31 -6.71 -16.83
N ARG A 126 1.60 -7.07 -16.80
CA ARG A 126 2.64 -6.34 -17.52
C ARG A 126 3.65 -7.31 -18.13
N GLU A 127 4.28 -6.87 -19.19
CA GLU A 127 5.44 -7.50 -19.79
C GLU A 127 6.67 -6.63 -19.54
N TRP A 128 7.73 -7.23 -19.02
CA TRP A 128 8.99 -6.51 -18.80
C TRP A 128 9.76 -6.36 -20.11
N THR A 129 10.07 -5.13 -20.45
CA THR A 129 10.95 -4.81 -21.59
C THR A 129 12.41 -4.64 -21.20
N ASP A 130 12.67 -4.53 -19.88
CA ASP A 130 14.01 -4.41 -19.32
C ASP A 130 14.16 -5.34 -18.11
N GLY A 131 14.99 -6.35 -18.24
CA GLY A 131 15.27 -7.32 -17.17
C GLY A 131 15.96 -6.71 -15.94
N ARG A 132 16.66 -5.58 -16.10
CA ARG A 132 17.29 -4.87 -14.96
C ARG A 132 16.22 -4.25 -14.06
N GLU A 133 15.21 -3.64 -14.64
CA GLU A 133 14.09 -3.07 -13.88
C GLU A 133 13.28 -4.14 -13.16
N GLN A 134 13.08 -5.29 -13.80
CA GLN A 134 12.44 -6.44 -13.16
C GLN A 134 13.23 -6.92 -11.93
N ARG A 135 14.55 -7.07 -12.06
CA ARG A 135 15.42 -7.45 -10.94
C ARG A 135 15.48 -6.37 -9.86
N ALA A 136 15.52 -5.10 -10.25
CA ALA A 136 15.52 -3.98 -9.32
C ALA A 136 14.23 -3.94 -8.48
N LEU A 137 13.07 -4.18 -9.08
CA LEU A 137 11.81 -4.32 -8.34
C LEU A 137 11.87 -5.50 -7.37
N GLY A 138 12.36 -6.66 -7.82
CA GLY A 138 12.53 -7.84 -6.97
C GLY A 138 13.40 -7.55 -5.75
N ALA A 139 14.50 -6.84 -5.93
CA ALA A 139 15.39 -6.42 -4.84
C ALA A 139 14.70 -5.47 -3.85
N ARG A 140 13.91 -4.53 -4.35
CA ARG A 140 13.12 -3.64 -3.46
C ARG A 140 12.08 -4.39 -2.66
N VAL A 141 11.39 -5.35 -3.27
CA VAL A 141 10.41 -6.20 -2.58
C VAL A 141 11.07 -7.00 -1.46
N GLU A 142 12.24 -7.59 -1.71
CA GLU A 142 13.00 -8.29 -0.67
C GLU A 142 13.43 -7.35 0.45
N ALA A 143 13.86 -6.14 0.13
CA ALA A 143 14.20 -5.12 1.13
C ALA A 143 12.99 -4.73 2.00
N LEU A 144 11.79 -4.62 1.40
CA LEU A 144 10.56 -4.38 2.15
C LEU A 144 10.19 -5.55 3.07
N ARG A 145 10.37 -6.78 2.62
CA ARG A 145 10.14 -7.97 3.45
C ARG A 145 11.12 -8.03 4.62
N ASP A 146 12.39 -7.65 4.41
CA ASP A 146 13.39 -7.57 5.47
C ASP A 146 13.03 -6.50 6.50
N LEU A 147 12.54 -5.34 6.06
CA LEU A 147 12.01 -4.30 6.96
C LEU A 147 10.84 -4.81 7.79
N ALA A 148 9.92 -5.55 7.17
CA ALA A 148 8.79 -6.16 7.84
C ALA A 148 9.22 -7.12 8.95
N SER A 149 10.21 -7.96 8.67
CA SER A 149 10.77 -8.92 9.64
C SER A 149 11.46 -8.23 10.81
N ARG A 150 12.19 -7.15 10.57
CA ARG A 150 12.84 -6.35 11.61
C ARG A 150 11.83 -5.61 12.47
N GLY A 151 10.77 -5.07 11.88
CA GLY A 151 9.70 -4.35 12.58
C GLY A 151 8.90 -5.22 13.54
N SER A 152 8.81 -6.52 13.31
CA SER A 152 8.15 -7.46 14.23
C SER A 152 9.00 -7.82 15.46
N GLN A 153 10.30 -7.51 15.45
CA GLN A 153 11.22 -7.74 16.57
C GLN A 153 11.39 -6.51 17.48
N THR A 154 11.04 -5.33 17.01
CA THR A 154 11.02 -4.11 17.80
C THR A 154 9.58 -3.80 18.18
N SER A 155 9.28 -3.85 19.49
CA SER A 155 8.03 -3.31 20.01
C SER A 155 7.99 -1.81 19.69
N TRP A 156 7.17 -1.46 18.72
CA TRP A 156 6.96 -0.07 18.33
C TRP A 156 6.37 0.70 19.51
N PRO A 157 6.87 1.90 19.84
CA PRO A 157 6.29 2.68 20.92
C PRO A 157 4.81 2.95 20.60
N SER A 158 3.96 2.56 21.53
CA SER A 158 2.54 2.86 21.49
C SER A 158 2.36 4.38 21.32
N ARG A 159 1.42 4.75 20.47
CA ARG A 159 1.02 6.14 20.31
C ARG A 159 0.73 6.73 21.70
N PRO A 160 1.27 7.89 22.07
CA PRO A 160 0.84 8.53 23.31
C PRO A 160 -0.66 8.84 23.19
N ASP A 161 -1.41 8.35 24.16
CA ASP A 161 -2.82 8.70 24.30
C ASP A 161 -2.92 10.23 24.35
N LYS A 162 -3.74 10.77 23.48
CA LYS A 162 -4.08 12.19 23.54
C LYS A 162 -5.03 12.35 24.71
N GLU A 163 -4.56 12.94 25.78
CA GLU A 163 -5.42 13.60 26.76
C GLU A 163 -6.11 14.82 26.12
#